data_4af2298b5a87735eb92214bcb264b73f
#
_entry.id   4af2298b5a87735eb92214bcb264b73f
#
_cell.length_a   1.000
_cell.length_b   1.000
_cell.length_c   1.000
_cell.angle_alpha   90.00
_cell.angle_beta   90.00
_cell.angle_gamma   90.00
#
_symmetry.space_group_name_H-M   'P 1'
#
loop_
_entity.id
_entity.type
_entity.pdbx_description
1 polymer ?
#
loop_
_entity_poly.entity_id
_entity_poly.type
_entity_poly.pdbx_seq_one_letter_code
_entity_poly.pdbx_strand_id
1 'polypeptide(L)'
;MHQKLEAVTDLSALSPVSDDIIVSCIRERFMSDNIYTYIGTSALVAINPHKYVPTNSDSVMHKYAAEHRDTSEGREVLPPHIFQLANNAYYHMRRTSQDQSLLIR
;
A
#
# COMPACT_ATOMS: atom_id res chain seq x y z
N MET A 1 11.60 -3.24 -23.01
CA MET A 1 10.21 -3.35 -22.52
C MET A 1 9.98 -2.26 -21.48
N HIS A 2 8.96 -1.45 -21.70
CA HIS A 2 8.66 -0.36 -20.79
C HIS A 2 7.78 -0.86 -19.66
N GLN A 3 8.19 -0.57 -18.42
CA GLN A 3 7.40 -0.86 -17.24
C GLN A 3 6.26 0.18 -17.13
N LYS A 4 5.04 -0.30 -16.91
CA LYS A 4 3.91 0.60 -16.66
C LYS A 4 4.00 1.11 -15.22
N LEU A 5 4.36 2.37 -15.06
CA LEU A 5 4.63 2.93 -13.74
C LEU A 5 3.38 2.96 -12.86
N GLU A 6 2.19 3.17 -13.43
CA GLU A 6 0.95 3.17 -12.66
C GLU A 6 0.62 1.80 -12.06
N ALA A 7 1.21 0.72 -12.58
CA ALA A 7 1.01 -0.63 -12.07
C ALA A 7 2.05 -1.05 -11.03
N VAL A 8 3.07 -0.24 -10.79
CA VAL A 8 4.11 -0.53 -9.81
C VAL A 8 3.56 -0.23 -8.42
N THR A 9 3.38 -1.27 -7.61
CA THR A 9 2.81 -1.14 -6.27
C THR A 9 3.86 -0.95 -5.18
N ASP A 10 5.13 -1.20 -5.49
CA ASP A 10 6.23 -1.12 -4.54
C ASP A 10 7.42 -0.45 -5.21
N LEU A 11 7.85 0.69 -4.68
CA LEU A 11 8.96 1.45 -5.24
C LEU A 11 10.29 0.68 -5.20
N SER A 12 10.42 -0.27 -4.29
CA SER A 12 11.64 -1.10 -4.22
C SER A 12 11.79 -2.04 -5.41
N ALA A 13 10.71 -2.23 -6.20
CA ALA A 13 10.75 -3.06 -7.40
C ALA A 13 11.22 -2.29 -8.63
N LEU A 14 11.43 -0.98 -8.54
CA LEU A 14 11.90 -0.18 -9.66
C LEU A 14 13.34 -0.53 -10.03
N SER A 15 13.62 -0.62 -11.33
CA SER A 15 14.96 -0.87 -11.85
C SER A 15 15.11 -0.18 -13.20
N PRO A 16 16.02 0.78 -13.35
CA PRO A 16 16.88 1.36 -12.32
C PRO A 16 16.10 2.25 -11.33
N VAL A 17 16.69 2.53 -10.17
CA VAL A 17 16.11 3.45 -9.20
C VAL A 17 16.80 4.80 -9.32
N SER A 18 16.03 5.87 -9.47
CA SER A 18 16.50 7.25 -9.45
C SER A 18 15.36 8.14 -8.93
N ASP A 19 15.69 9.34 -8.51
CA ASP A 19 14.66 10.27 -8.05
C ASP A 19 13.62 10.55 -9.14
N ASP A 20 14.08 10.70 -10.39
CA ASP A 20 13.18 10.96 -11.52
C ASP A 20 12.21 9.80 -11.74
N ILE A 21 12.67 8.56 -11.64
CA ILE A 21 11.83 7.37 -11.82
C ILE A 21 10.84 7.26 -10.68
N ILE A 22 11.26 7.53 -9.44
CA ILE A 22 10.37 7.49 -8.28
C ILE A 22 9.26 8.53 -8.43
N VAL A 23 9.61 9.75 -8.77
CA VAL A 23 8.62 10.84 -8.96
C VAL A 23 7.67 10.49 -10.08
N SER A 24 8.18 9.99 -11.21
CA SER A 24 7.36 9.59 -12.35
C SER A 24 6.38 8.48 -11.96
N CYS A 25 6.84 7.50 -11.20
CA CYS A 25 6.00 6.39 -10.74
C CYS A 25 4.86 6.89 -9.85
N ILE A 26 5.17 7.69 -8.85
CA ILE A 26 4.17 8.23 -7.93
C ILE A 26 3.18 9.10 -8.69
N ARG A 27 3.66 9.92 -9.63
CA ARG A 27 2.81 10.79 -10.44
C ARG A 27 1.85 9.98 -11.31
N GLU A 28 2.33 8.96 -12.01
CA GLU A 28 1.47 8.12 -12.85
C GLU A 28 0.43 7.38 -12.01
N ARG A 29 0.81 6.89 -10.85
CA ARG A 29 -0.13 6.25 -9.95
C ARG A 29 -1.17 7.24 -9.43
N PHE A 30 -0.75 8.44 -9.04
CA PHE A 30 -1.65 9.49 -8.59
C PHE A 30 -2.67 9.86 -9.68
N MET A 31 -2.21 9.99 -10.94
CA MET A 31 -3.09 10.33 -12.06
C MET A 31 -4.11 9.23 -12.34
N SER A 32 -3.84 8.01 -11.90
CA SER A 32 -4.76 6.86 -12.00
C SER A 32 -5.56 6.64 -10.71
N ASP A 33 -5.58 7.62 -9.80
CA ASP A 33 -6.24 7.57 -8.48
C ASP A 33 -5.66 6.52 -7.53
N ASN A 34 -4.44 6.08 -7.75
CA ASN A 34 -3.71 5.19 -6.84
C ASN A 34 -2.86 6.05 -5.91
N ILE A 35 -3.42 6.43 -4.76
CA ILE A 35 -2.77 7.37 -3.85
C ILE A 35 -1.77 6.71 -2.92
N TYR A 36 -1.78 5.39 -2.81
CA TYR A 36 -0.89 4.63 -1.93
C TYR A 36 0.11 3.82 -2.73
N THR A 37 1.36 3.82 -2.28
CA THR A 37 2.43 3.03 -2.91
C THR A 37 3.37 2.54 -1.81
N TYR A 38 3.72 1.25 -1.81
CA TYR A 38 4.63 0.69 -0.82
C TYR A 38 6.08 1.06 -1.11
N ILE A 39 6.89 1.09 -0.05
CA ILE A 39 8.35 1.04 -0.12
C ILE A 39 8.77 -0.15 0.72
N GLY A 40 8.98 -1.31 0.09
CA GLY A 40 9.25 -2.54 0.80
C GLY A 40 8.05 -3.00 1.62
N THR A 41 8.30 -3.61 2.77
CA THR A 41 7.26 -4.24 3.58
C THR A 41 6.78 -3.37 4.74
N SER A 42 7.48 -2.27 5.04
CA SER A 42 7.24 -1.51 6.27
C SER A 42 6.95 -0.02 6.06
N ALA A 43 6.99 0.46 4.82
CA ALA A 43 6.77 1.87 4.55
C ALA A 43 5.72 2.05 3.46
N LEU A 44 4.97 3.12 3.56
CA LEU A 44 3.89 3.46 2.63
C LEU A 44 3.96 4.95 2.32
N VAL A 45 3.91 5.28 1.03
CA VAL A 45 3.75 6.65 0.56
C VAL A 45 2.27 6.88 0.29
N ALA A 46 1.72 7.94 0.87
CA ALA A 46 0.34 8.36 0.65
C ALA A 46 0.34 9.78 0.10
N ILE A 47 -0.31 9.99 -1.03
CA ILE A 47 -0.44 11.31 -1.64
C ILE A 47 -1.85 11.82 -1.39
N ASN A 48 -1.97 13.02 -0.82
CA ASN A 48 -3.27 13.63 -0.59
C ASN A 48 -3.94 13.95 -1.94
N PRO A 49 -5.08 13.33 -2.25
CA PRO A 49 -5.71 13.55 -3.56
C PRO A 49 -6.46 14.88 -3.66
N HIS A 50 -6.68 15.60 -2.53
CA HIS A 50 -7.45 16.84 -2.48
C HIS A 50 -8.85 16.71 -3.09
N LYS A 51 -9.39 15.50 -3.11
CA LYS A 51 -10.74 15.20 -3.60
C LYS A 51 -11.24 13.95 -2.93
N TYR A 52 -12.54 13.69 -2.99
CA TYR A 52 -13.09 12.43 -2.49
C TYR A 52 -12.65 11.27 -3.40
N VAL A 53 -12.14 10.21 -2.77
CA VAL A 53 -11.88 8.94 -3.45
C VAL A 53 -12.48 7.83 -2.59
N PRO A 54 -13.09 6.80 -3.19
CA PRO A 54 -13.81 5.75 -2.42
C PRO A 54 -12.89 4.71 -1.79
N THR A 55 -11.59 4.92 -1.78
CA THR A 55 -10.62 3.94 -1.31
C THR A 55 -10.61 3.77 0.21
N ASN A 56 -11.19 4.70 0.97
CA ASN A 56 -11.17 4.68 2.43
C ASN A 56 -12.57 4.45 3.02
N SER A 57 -13.49 3.88 2.26
CA SER A 57 -14.83 3.59 2.74
C SER A 57 -14.85 2.41 3.72
N ASP A 58 -15.94 2.27 4.47
CA ASP A 58 -16.10 1.14 5.39
C ASP A 58 -16.09 -0.19 4.66
N SER A 59 -16.65 -0.26 3.45
CA SER A 59 -16.64 -1.50 2.68
C SER A 59 -15.23 -1.91 2.28
N VAL A 60 -14.37 -0.95 1.94
CA VAL A 60 -12.96 -1.22 1.66
C VAL A 60 -12.24 -1.70 2.92
N MET A 61 -12.51 -1.06 4.05
CA MET A 61 -11.93 -1.47 5.33
C MET A 61 -12.27 -2.91 5.66
N HIS A 62 -13.53 -3.31 5.49
CA HIS A 62 -13.97 -4.68 5.73
C HIS A 62 -13.30 -5.67 4.78
N LYS A 63 -13.09 -5.27 3.53
CA LYS A 63 -12.41 -6.11 2.55
C LYS A 63 -10.97 -6.42 2.98
N TYR A 64 -10.24 -5.42 3.45
CA TYR A 64 -8.87 -5.62 3.94
C TYR A 64 -8.83 -6.47 5.20
N ALA A 65 -9.77 -6.26 6.12
CA ALA A 65 -9.86 -7.05 7.34
C ALA A 65 -10.17 -8.52 7.03
N ALA A 66 -11.10 -8.78 6.14
CA ALA A 66 -11.47 -10.14 5.75
C ALA A 66 -10.33 -10.86 5.05
N GLU A 67 -9.64 -10.18 4.15
CA GLU A 67 -8.51 -10.77 3.41
C GLU A 67 -7.37 -11.16 4.35
N HIS A 68 -7.12 -10.37 5.37
CA HIS A 68 -6.07 -10.70 6.34
C HIS A 68 -6.43 -11.92 7.20
N ARG A 69 -7.71 -12.13 7.48
CA ARG A 69 -8.18 -13.29 8.26
C ARG A 69 -8.18 -14.58 7.46
N ASP A 70 -8.33 -14.46 6.14
CA ASP A 70 -8.39 -15.63 5.27
C ASP A 70 -6.99 -16.18 5.05
N THR A 71 -6.73 -17.38 5.58
CA THR A 71 -5.45 -18.07 5.43
C THR A 71 -5.51 -19.13 4.34
N SER A 72 -6.64 -19.26 3.64
CA SER A 72 -6.78 -20.26 2.58
C SER A 72 -5.94 -19.90 1.36
N GLU A 73 -5.63 -20.89 0.56
CA GLU A 73 -4.94 -20.70 -0.69
C GLU A 73 -5.84 -19.91 -1.65
N GLY A 74 -5.22 -19.06 -2.47
CA GLY A 74 -5.94 -18.30 -3.49
C GLY A 74 -6.54 -16.99 -3.03
N ARG A 75 -6.23 -16.55 -1.81
CA ARG A 75 -6.71 -15.23 -1.39
C ARG A 75 -6.17 -14.14 -2.30
N GLU A 76 -6.98 -13.11 -2.49
CA GLU A 76 -6.65 -11.99 -3.36
C GLU A 76 -5.56 -11.11 -2.77
N VAL A 77 -4.63 -10.66 -3.62
CA VAL A 77 -3.65 -9.65 -3.24
C VAL A 77 -4.28 -8.28 -3.48
N LEU A 78 -4.52 -7.55 -2.39
CA LEU A 78 -5.14 -6.24 -2.45
C LEU A 78 -4.13 -5.15 -2.76
N PRO A 79 -4.57 -4.03 -3.37
CA PRO A 79 -3.68 -2.91 -3.67
C PRO A 79 -3.06 -2.30 -2.42
N PRO A 80 -1.95 -1.55 -2.55
CA PRO A 80 -1.36 -0.83 -1.43
C PRO A 80 -2.38 0.07 -0.73
N HIS A 81 -2.41 0.03 0.61
CA HIS A 81 -3.34 0.81 1.40
C HIS A 81 -2.84 0.92 2.82
N ILE A 82 -3.19 2.03 3.48
CA ILE A 82 -2.90 2.21 4.91
C ILE A 82 -3.59 1.13 5.76
N PHE A 83 -4.74 0.63 5.32
CA PHE A 83 -5.45 -0.44 6.03
C PHE A 83 -4.62 -1.72 6.09
N GLN A 84 -3.89 -2.05 5.02
CA GLN A 84 -3.00 -3.20 5.02
C GLN A 84 -1.83 -3.00 5.99
N LEU A 85 -1.25 -1.80 5.99
CA LEU A 85 -0.16 -1.48 6.91
C LEU A 85 -0.61 -1.60 8.36
N ALA A 86 -1.79 -1.08 8.68
CA ALA A 86 -2.37 -1.18 10.00
C ALA A 86 -2.65 -2.64 10.40
N ASN A 87 -3.20 -3.44 9.48
CA ASN A 87 -3.43 -4.87 9.72
C ASN A 87 -2.12 -5.59 10.02
N ASN A 88 -1.08 -5.31 9.24
CA ASN A 88 0.23 -5.95 9.42
C ASN A 88 0.79 -5.65 10.81
N ALA A 89 0.73 -4.39 11.24
CA ALA A 89 1.20 -3.98 12.55
C ALA A 89 0.40 -4.65 13.68
N TYR A 90 -0.93 -4.64 13.56
CA TYR A 90 -1.80 -5.20 14.58
C TYR A 90 -1.58 -6.72 14.74
N TYR A 91 -1.55 -7.45 13.65
CA TYR A 91 -1.40 -8.90 13.71
C TYR A 91 0.03 -9.32 14.05
N HIS A 92 1.03 -8.52 13.68
CA HIS A 92 2.39 -8.74 14.14
C HIS A 92 2.49 -8.59 15.68
N MET A 93 1.85 -7.55 16.21
CA MET A 93 1.77 -7.36 17.66
C MET A 93 1.12 -8.57 18.35
N ARG A 94 0.00 -9.06 17.81
CA ARG A 94 -0.70 -10.20 18.39
C ARG A 94 0.14 -11.48 18.36
N ARG A 95 0.87 -11.70 17.27
CA ARG A 95 1.67 -12.90 17.09
C ARG A 95 2.92 -12.91 17.96
N THR A 96 3.57 -11.76 18.11
CA THR A 96 4.87 -11.67 18.79
C THR A 96 4.78 -11.11 20.20
N SER A 97 3.64 -10.55 20.60
CA SER A 97 3.45 -9.83 21.86
C SER A 97 4.41 -8.65 22.03
N GLN A 98 4.84 -8.06 20.90
CA GLN A 98 5.72 -6.90 20.88
C GLN A 98 4.98 -5.67 20.43
N ASP A 99 5.27 -4.55 21.09
CA ASP A 99 4.69 -3.25 20.71
C ASP A 99 5.09 -2.88 19.29
N GLN A 100 4.19 -2.21 18.59
CA GLN A 100 4.41 -1.71 17.24
C GLN A 100 4.30 -0.20 17.25
N SER A 101 5.09 0.46 16.42
CA SER A 101 5.07 1.91 16.29
C SER A 101 4.84 2.29 14.82
N LEU A 102 3.98 3.28 14.59
CA LEU A 102 3.74 3.84 13.27
C LEU A 102 4.21 5.30 13.29
N LEU A 103 5.20 5.58 12.44
CA LEU A 103 5.74 6.94 12.31
C LEU A 103 5.12 7.59 11.08
N ILE A 104 4.48 8.74 11.29
CA ILE A 104 3.83 9.51 10.22
C ILE A 104 4.60 10.81 10.03
N ARG A 105 4.99 11.08 8.80
CA ARG A 105 5.73 12.28 8.44
C ARG A 105 4.98 13.10 7.40
#